data_12b426612f1bfe4e5180c4fd08ab9312
#
_entry.id   12b426612f1bfe4e5180c4fd08ab9312
#
_cell.length_a   1.000
_cell.length_b   1.000
_cell.length_c   1.000
_cell.angle_alpha   90.00
_cell.angle_beta   90.00
_cell.angle_gamma   90.00
#
_symmetry.space_group_name_H-M   'P 1'
#
loop_
_entity.id
_entity.type
_entity.pdbx_description
1 polymer ?
#
loop_
_entity_poly.entity_id
_entity_poly.type
_entity_poly.pdbx_seq_one_letter_code
_entity_poly.pdbx_strand_id
1 'polypeptide(L)'
;LLMTPLESESSGTLKMLTLYVDLKNILDSGGTIFVDELDAKLHPLLIRYIIIMFHDEKMNPNHAQLIFSTQEIFTLDKDNFRRDEIWFADKNDEGVSELYSLADYVDDEEKKVRNDASYGKDYILGRYKSIPTLRRIEDIDG
;
A
#
# COMPACT_ATOMS: atom_id res chain seq x y z
N LEU A 1 12.71 23.28 -27.45
CA LEU A 1 11.89 22.56 -26.43
C LEU A 1 10.51 22.35 -27.05
N LEU A 2 10.16 21.10 -27.36
CA LEU A 2 8.79 20.75 -27.75
C LEU A 2 7.94 20.79 -26.47
N MET A 3 7.02 21.74 -26.40
CA MET A 3 5.99 21.77 -25.35
C MET A 3 4.85 20.88 -25.81
N THR A 4 4.64 19.78 -25.13
CA THR A 4 3.48 18.91 -25.33
C THR A 4 2.35 19.40 -24.41
N PRO A 5 1.11 19.58 -24.90
CA PRO A 5 -0.01 19.95 -24.06
C PRO A 5 -0.26 18.88 -22.99
N LEU A 6 -0.54 19.27 -21.74
CA LEU A 6 -0.84 18.36 -20.63
C LEU A 6 -1.99 17.40 -20.97
N GLU A 7 -2.93 17.83 -21.79
CA GLU A 7 -4.10 17.05 -22.25
C GLU A 7 -3.71 15.84 -23.13
N SER A 8 -2.49 15.85 -23.71
CA SER A 8 -1.98 14.73 -24.51
C SER A 8 -1.18 13.71 -23.71
N GLU A 9 -0.94 13.96 -22.42
CA GLU A 9 -0.21 13.07 -21.54
C GLU A 9 -1.07 11.91 -21.04
N SER A 10 -0.42 10.80 -20.67
CA SER A 10 -1.13 9.66 -20.11
C SER A 10 -1.73 10.01 -18.74
N SER A 11 -2.83 9.34 -18.38
CA SER A 11 -3.45 9.53 -17.05
C SER A 11 -2.49 9.20 -15.90
N GLY A 12 -1.54 8.29 -16.11
CA GLY A 12 -0.48 7.98 -15.14
C GLY A 12 0.53 9.12 -15.00
N THR A 13 0.93 9.74 -16.11
CA THR A 13 1.81 10.92 -16.11
C THR A 13 1.16 12.08 -15.36
N LEU A 14 -0.12 12.35 -15.63
CA LEU A 14 -0.88 13.42 -14.96
C LEU A 14 -1.02 13.15 -13.46
N LYS A 15 -1.35 11.93 -13.05
CA LYS A 15 -1.40 11.54 -11.63
C LYS A 15 -0.05 11.77 -10.97
N MET A 16 1.04 11.34 -11.62
CA MET A 16 2.37 11.50 -11.06
C MET A 16 2.77 12.96 -10.90
N LEU A 17 2.48 13.82 -11.89
CA LEU A 17 2.77 15.26 -11.80
C LEU A 17 2.03 15.92 -10.64
N THR A 18 0.73 15.60 -10.45
CA THR A 18 -0.06 16.12 -9.34
C THR A 18 0.50 15.63 -8.01
N LEU A 19 0.71 14.32 -7.88
CA LEU A 19 1.22 13.70 -6.66
C LEU A 19 2.61 14.19 -6.31
N TYR A 20 3.48 14.42 -7.30
CA TYR A 20 4.86 14.87 -7.08
C TYR A 20 4.94 16.19 -6.33
N VAL A 21 4.08 17.14 -6.65
CA VAL A 21 4.05 18.44 -5.97
C VAL A 21 3.70 18.27 -4.48
N ASP A 22 2.70 17.44 -4.20
CA ASP A 22 2.25 17.18 -2.83
C ASP A 22 3.31 16.42 -2.03
N LEU A 23 3.91 15.37 -2.63
CA LEU A 23 4.99 14.60 -2.01
C LEU A 23 6.19 15.50 -1.69
N LYS A 24 6.59 16.36 -2.64
CA LYS A 24 7.69 17.29 -2.41
C LYS A 24 7.41 18.26 -1.26
N ASN A 25 6.24 18.87 -1.23
CA ASN A 25 5.85 19.80 -0.20
C ASN A 25 5.85 19.13 1.19
N ILE A 26 5.37 17.89 1.28
CA ILE A 26 5.33 17.14 2.54
C ILE A 26 6.74 16.75 2.99
N LEU A 27 7.61 16.28 2.09
CA LEU A 27 9.01 15.97 2.41
C LEU A 27 9.78 17.21 2.89
N ASP A 28 9.51 18.38 2.28
CA ASP A 28 10.13 19.63 2.68
C ASP A 28 9.61 20.14 4.04
N SER A 29 8.35 19.86 4.40
CA SER A 29 7.72 20.37 5.64
C SER A 29 7.77 19.40 6.83
N GLY A 30 7.96 18.11 6.60
CA GLY A 30 7.89 17.07 7.64
C GLY A 30 6.48 16.71 8.08
N GLY A 31 5.47 16.94 7.22
CA GLY A 31 4.06 16.64 7.49
C GLY A 31 3.67 15.20 7.19
N THR A 32 2.36 14.95 7.22
CA THR A 32 1.77 13.64 6.87
C THR A 32 0.87 13.79 5.64
N ILE A 33 1.01 12.87 4.68
CA ILE A 33 0.15 12.79 3.50
C ILE A 33 -0.61 11.47 3.50
N PHE A 34 -1.89 11.52 3.14
CA PHE A 34 -2.73 10.35 2.91
C PHE A 34 -3.01 10.21 1.42
N VAL A 35 -2.74 9.04 0.86
CA VAL A 35 -2.97 8.76 -0.56
C VAL A 35 -3.82 7.51 -0.69
N ASP A 36 -5.04 7.68 -1.19
CA ASP A 36 -5.90 6.53 -1.50
C ASP A 36 -5.54 5.94 -2.86
N GLU A 37 -5.49 4.60 -2.94
CA GLU A 37 -5.11 3.85 -4.15
C GLU A 37 -3.83 4.40 -4.79
N LEU A 38 -2.73 4.41 -4.05
CA LEU A 38 -1.43 4.88 -4.55
C LEU A 38 -1.02 4.19 -5.85
N ASP A 39 -1.33 2.90 -5.97
CA ASP A 39 -1.04 2.06 -7.14
C ASP A 39 -1.90 2.37 -8.37
N ALA A 40 -3.03 3.05 -8.23
CA ALA A 40 -3.90 3.33 -9.36
C ALA A 40 -3.18 4.14 -10.45
N LYS A 41 -2.99 3.53 -11.63
CA LYS A 41 -2.34 4.11 -12.81
C LYS A 41 -0.85 4.43 -12.67
N LEU A 42 -0.19 3.99 -11.59
CA LEU A 42 1.26 4.12 -11.44
C LEU A 42 1.95 2.79 -11.72
N HIS A 43 3.14 2.88 -12.30
CA HIS A 43 3.97 1.70 -12.49
C HIS A 43 4.52 1.20 -11.14
N PRO A 44 4.60 -0.12 -10.84
CA PRO A 44 5.09 -0.64 -9.56
C PRO A 44 6.46 -0.12 -9.13
N LEU A 45 7.39 0.07 -10.07
CA LEU A 45 8.71 0.64 -9.76
C LEU A 45 8.62 2.09 -9.25
N LEU A 46 7.62 2.84 -9.70
CA LEU A 46 7.41 4.21 -9.23
C LEU A 46 6.86 4.25 -7.82
N ILE A 47 5.92 3.34 -7.51
CA ILE A 47 5.38 3.16 -6.16
C ILE A 47 6.53 2.81 -5.20
N ARG A 48 7.37 1.84 -5.58
CA ARG A 48 8.55 1.47 -4.80
C ARG A 48 9.50 2.65 -4.59
N TYR A 49 9.72 3.46 -5.60
CA TYR A 49 10.56 4.65 -5.47
C TYR A 49 9.98 5.66 -4.48
N ILE A 50 8.68 5.91 -4.52
CA ILE A 50 7.98 6.78 -3.57
C ILE A 50 8.17 6.25 -2.14
N ILE A 51 7.98 4.94 -1.91
CA ILE A 51 8.18 4.32 -0.60
C ILE A 51 9.61 4.53 -0.10
N ILE A 52 10.61 4.29 -0.96
CA ILE A 52 12.02 4.49 -0.63
C ILE A 52 12.30 5.95 -0.24
N MET A 53 11.71 6.92 -0.95
CA MET A 53 11.89 8.35 -0.62
C MET A 53 11.50 8.68 0.82
N PHE A 54 10.44 8.06 1.35
CA PHE A 54 10.00 8.32 2.72
C PHE A 54 10.83 7.57 3.78
N HIS A 55 11.49 6.46 3.40
CA HIS A 55 12.38 5.71 4.30
C HIS A 55 13.83 6.21 4.28
N ASP A 56 14.26 6.92 3.26
CA ASP A 56 15.64 7.43 3.14
C ASP A 56 15.79 8.74 3.90
N GLU A 57 16.60 8.75 4.95
CA GLU A 57 16.86 9.95 5.78
C GLU A 57 17.41 11.13 5.00
N LYS A 58 18.10 10.90 3.87
CA LYS A 58 18.62 11.99 3.03
C LYS A 58 17.54 12.62 2.17
N MET A 59 16.55 11.83 1.76
CA MET A 59 15.40 12.29 0.96
C MET A 59 14.28 12.84 1.85
N ASN A 60 14.20 12.37 3.07
CA ASN A 60 13.19 12.72 4.08
C ASN A 60 13.82 13.20 5.40
N PRO A 61 14.63 14.28 5.37
CA PRO A 61 15.32 14.77 6.57
C PRO A 61 14.37 15.34 7.62
N ASN A 62 13.14 15.70 7.23
CA ASN A 62 12.14 16.27 8.12
C ASN A 62 11.13 15.23 8.65
N HIS A 63 11.38 13.93 8.43
CA HIS A 63 10.56 12.83 8.91
C HIS A 63 9.08 12.92 8.48
N ALA A 64 8.84 13.32 7.24
CA ALA A 64 7.50 13.28 6.65
C ALA A 64 6.94 11.86 6.65
N GLN A 65 5.62 11.72 6.75
CA GLN A 65 4.94 10.44 6.79
C GLN A 65 4.05 10.26 5.57
N LEU A 66 4.12 9.08 4.94
CA LEU A 66 3.23 8.65 3.88
C LEU A 66 2.32 7.54 4.41
N ILE A 67 1.02 7.78 4.40
CA ILE A 67 0.00 6.78 4.70
C ILE A 67 -0.78 6.54 3.41
N PHE A 68 -0.87 5.31 2.94
CA PHE A 68 -1.54 5.03 1.69
C PHE A 68 -2.30 3.71 1.71
N SER A 69 -3.36 3.64 0.92
CA SER A 69 -4.01 2.39 0.57
C SER A 69 -3.47 1.86 -0.76
N THR A 70 -3.44 0.55 -0.92
CA THR A 70 -3.02 -0.10 -2.16
C THR A 70 -3.60 -1.51 -2.26
N GLN A 71 -3.86 -1.97 -3.48
CA GLN A 71 -4.13 -3.37 -3.81
C GLN A 71 -2.88 -4.07 -4.36
N GLU A 72 -1.77 -3.33 -4.50
CA GLU A 72 -0.52 -3.82 -5.06
C GLU A 72 0.29 -4.59 -4.02
N ILE A 73 0.45 -5.88 -4.26
CA ILE A 73 1.14 -6.80 -3.34
C ILE A 73 2.64 -6.94 -3.61
N PHE A 74 3.14 -6.52 -4.79
CA PHE A 74 4.57 -6.64 -5.11
C PHE A 74 5.47 -5.78 -4.24
N THR A 75 4.92 -4.72 -3.64
CA THR A 75 5.63 -3.90 -2.68
C THR A 75 5.54 -4.42 -1.25
N LEU A 76 4.66 -5.42 -1.00
CA LEU A 76 4.39 -5.96 0.32
C LEU A 76 5.46 -6.99 0.69
N ASP A 77 6.62 -6.51 1.06
CA ASP A 77 7.75 -7.33 1.50
C ASP A 77 8.53 -6.68 2.66
N LYS A 78 9.35 -7.49 3.31
CA LYS A 78 10.17 -7.09 4.48
C LYS A 78 11.30 -6.11 4.17
N ASP A 79 11.68 -5.99 2.89
CA ASP A 79 12.75 -5.08 2.46
C ASP A 79 12.19 -3.66 2.28
N ASN A 80 10.87 -3.54 2.07
CA ASN A 80 10.17 -2.28 1.94
C ASN A 80 9.50 -1.84 3.26
N PHE A 81 8.99 -2.79 4.07
CA PHE A 81 8.18 -2.46 5.24
C PHE A 81 8.49 -3.33 6.46
N ARG A 82 8.39 -2.73 7.63
CA ARG A 82 8.28 -3.45 8.90
C ARG A 82 6.84 -3.92 9.08
N ARG A 83 6.63 -4.93 9.95
CA ARG A 83 5.29 -5.48 10.23
C ARG A 83 4.32 -4.46 10.84
N ASP A 84 4.83 -3.52 11.63
CA ASP A 84 4.07 -2.44 12.26
C ASP A 84 3.63 -1.33 11.29
N GLU A 85 4.23 -1.29 10.11
CA GLU A 85 3.88 -0.37 9.02
C GLU A 85 2.79 -0.93 8.10
N ILE A 86 2.51 -2.24 8.17
CA ILE A 86 1.53 -2.92 7.33
C ILE A 86 0.23 -3.11 8.11
N TRP A 87 -0.86 -2.61 7.53
CA TRP A 87 -2.20 -2.69 8.10
C TRP A 87 -3.16 -3.32 7.10
N PHE A 88 -4.01 -4.20 7.58
CA PHE A 88 -5.08 -4.82 6.80
C PHE A 88 -6.42 -4.25 7.21
N ALA A 89 -7.21 -3.85 6.21
CA ALA A 89 -8.61 -3.52 6.37
C ALA A 89 -9.44 -4.72 5.91
N ASP A 90 -10.20 -5.29 6.80
CA ASP A 90 -11.09 -6.42 6.53
C ASP A 90 -12.55 -6.03 6.80
N LYS A 91 -13.46 -6.73 6.18
CA LYS A 91 -14.89 -6.54 6.39
C LYS A 91 -15.53 -7.88 6.69
N ASN A 92 -16.05 -8.03 7.90
CA ASN A 92 -16.69 -9.26 8.33
C ASN A 92 -18.06 -9.48 7.64
N ASP A 93 -18.66 -10.66 7.85
CA ASP A 93 -19.94 -11.04 7.24
C ASP A 93 -21.11 -10.13 7.65
N GLU A 94 -21.00 -9.43 8.77
CA GLU A 94 -21.99 -8.45 9.25
C GLU A 94 -21.78 -7.06 8.62
N GLY A 95 -20.73 -6.90 7.80
CA GLY A 95 -20.40 -5.65 7.13
C GLY A 95 -19.64 -4.65 8.01
N VAL A 96 -19.15 -5.07 9.17
CA VAL A 96 -18.31 -4.26 10.05
C VAL A 96 -16.87 -4.32 9.55
N SER A 97 -16.24 -3.14 9.43
CA SER A 97 -14.83 -3.04 9.02
C SER A 97 -13.93 -3.14 10.24
N GLU A 98 -12.89 -3.96 10.12
CA GLU A 98 -11.84 -4.13 11.12
C GLU A 98 -10.50 -3.69 10.53
N LEU A 99 -9.66 -3.06 11.35
CA LEU A 99 -8.31 -2.64 10.98
C LEU A 99 -7.33 -3.25 11.97
N TYR A 100 -6.33 -3.98 11.46
CA TYR A 100 -5.30 -4.59 12.30
C TYR A 100 -3.92 -4.55 11.65
N SER A 101 -2.87 -4.45 12.46
CA SER A 101 -1.51 -4.45 11.96
C SER A 101 -0.98 -5.88 11.79
N LEU A 102 -0.06 -6.06 10.84
CA LEU A 102 0.64 -7.34 10.67
C LEU A 102 1.51 -7.68 11.89
N ALA A 103 1.92 -6.69 12.67
CA ALA A 103 2.69 -6.90 13.90
C ALA A 103 1.83 -7.50 15.03
N ASP A 104 0.54 -7.17 15.06
CA ASP A 104 -0.41 -7.66 16.07
C ASP A 104 -1.12 -8.94 15.64
N TYR A 105 -1.05 -9.27 14.35
CA TYR A 105 -1.67 -10.46 13.82
C TYR A 105 -1.07 -11.73 14.43
N VAL A 106 -1.94 -12.62 14.86
CA VAL A 106 -1.63 -13.99 15.29
C VAL A 106 -2.45 -14.97 14.46
N ASP A 107 -1.84 -16.09 14.10
CA ASP A 107 -2.54 -17.16 13.38
C ASP A 107 -3.43 -17.97 14.33
N ASP A 108 -4.11 -18.97 13.79
CA ASP A 108 -5.02 -19.85 14.56
C ASP A 108 -4.28 -20.71 15.61
N GLU A 109 -2.94 -20.78 15.55
CA GLU A 109 -2.07 -21.41 16.54
C GLU A 109 -1.46 -20.41 17.55
N GLU A 110 -1.98 -19.18 17.60
CA GLU A 110 -1.49 -18.06 18.43
C GLU A 110 -0.04 -17.64 18.14
N LYS A 111 0.49 -17.94 16.95
CA LYS A 111 1.83 -17.56 16.53
C LYS A 111 1.83 -16.23 15.79
N LYS A 112 2.77 -15.37 16.17
CA LYS A 112 3.01 -14.10 15.44
C LYS A 112 3.69 -14.35 14.11
N VAL A 113 3.41 -13.47 13.14
CA VAL A 113 4.10 -13.47 11.85
C VAL A 113 5.61 -13.32 12.06
N ARG A 114 6.39 -14.18 11.44
CA ARG A 114 7.85 -14.15 11.54
C ARG A 114 8.44 -12.98 10.75
N ASN A 115 9.57 -12.46 11.21
CA ASN A 115 10.27 -11.37 10.52
C ASN A 115 10.84 -11.76 9.14
N ASP A 116 11.03 -13.07 8.90
CA ASP A 116 11.50 -13.64 7.64
C ASP A 116 10.38 -14.13 6.73
N ALA A 117 9.12 -13.88 7.09
CA ALA A 117 7.96 -14.26 6.28
C ALA A 117 7.90 -13.48 4.95
N SER A 118 7.35 -14.12 3.94
CA SER A 118 7.06 -13.47 2.66
C SER A 118 5.66 -12.88 2.69
N TYR A 119 5.54 -11.63 3.14
CA TYR A 119 4.25 -10.99 3.43
C TYR A 119 3.27 -11.04 2.25
N GLY A 120 3.72 -10.68 1.05
CA GLY A 120 2.85 -10.71 -0.14
C GLY A 120 2.40 -12.12 -0.50
N LYS A 121 3.29 -13.12 -0.44
CA LYS A 121 2.95 -14.52 -0.68
C LYS A 121 1.96 -15.05 0.35
N ASP A 122 2.21 -14.77 1.62
CA ASP A 122 1.38 -15.23 2.71
C ASP A 122 -0.01 -14.56 2.67
N TYR A 123 -0.08 -13.30 2.24
CA TYR A 123 -1.34 -12.59 1.97
C TYR A 123 -2.15 -13.32 0.89
N ILE A 124 -1.56 -13.60 -0.29
CA ILE A 124 -2.26 -14.31 -1.39
C ILE A 124 -2.74 -15.70 -0.94
N LEU A 125 -2.01 -16.36 -0.07
CA LEU A 125 -2.40 -17.68 0.47
C LEU A 125 -3.48 -17.60 1.56
N GLY A 126 -4.01 -16.41 1.85
CA GLY A 126 -5.07 -16.21 2.82
C GLY A 126 -4.63 -16.33 4.28
N ARG A 127 -3.31 -16.28 4.55
CA ARG A 127 -2.80 -16.47 5.91
C ARG A 127 -3.15 -15.33 6.87
N TYR A 128 -3.54 -14.16 6.36
CA TYR A 128 -3.83 -12.97 7.15
C TYR A 128 -5.31 -12.61 7.21
N LYS A 129 -6.21 -13.53 6.87
CA LYS A 129 -7.69 -13.40 6.92
C LYS A 129 -8.34 -12.32 6.03
N SER A 130 -7.60 -11.36 5.51
CA SER A 130 -8.11 -10.20 4.76
C SER A 130 -8.24 -10.42 3.25
N ILE A 131 -8.28 -11.67 2.77
CA ILE A 131 -8.57 -11.96 1.37
C ILE A 131 -10.07 -12.16 1.19
N PRO A 132 -10.70 -11.44 0.23
CA PRO A 132 -12.08 -11.67 -0.12
C PRO A 132 -12.30 -13.13 -0.52
N THR A 133 -13.20 -13.82 0.16
CA THR A 133 -13.59 -15.19 -0.22
C THR A 133 -14.41 -15.09 -1.51
N LEU A 134 -13.83 -15.55 -2.61
CA LEU A 134 -14.58 -15.70 -3.86
C LEU A 134 -15.55 -16.89 -3.70
N ARG A 135 -16.84 -16.62 -3.51
CA ARG A 135 -17.87 -17.65 -3.56
C ARG A 135 -17.89 -18.23 -4.99
N ARG A 136 -17.95 -19.56 -5.12
CA ARG A 136 -18.19 -20.19 -6.42
C ARG A 136 -19.57 -19.79 -6.91
N ILE A 137 -19.72 -19.61 -8.22
CA ILE A 137 -21.02 -19.26 -8.85
C ILE A 137 -22.08 -20.33 -8.51
N GLU A 138 -21.66 -21.57 -8.28
CA GLU A 138 -22.50 -22.71 -7.86
C GLU A 138 -23.14 -22.51 -6.46
N ASP A 139 -22.59 -21.64 -5.62
CA ASP A 139 -23.09 -21.35 -4.28
C ASP A 139 -24.15 -20.20 -4.26
N ILE A 140 -24.48 -19.63 -5.41
CA ILE A 140 -25.41 -18.50 -5.55
C ILE A 140 -26.85 -18.95 -5.85
N ASP A 141 -27.05 -20.19 -6.28
CA ASP A 141 -28.36 -20.77 -6.66
C ASP A 141 -29.00 -21.65 -5.56
N GLY A 142 -28.63 -21.43 -4.30
CA GLY A 142 -29.17 -22.12 -3.13
C GLY A 142 -30.17 -21.28 -2.34
#